data_1df18511384c868c7b572e486d845fe7
#
_entry.id   1df18511384c868c7b572e486d845fe7
#
_cell.length_a   1.000
_cell.length_b   1.000
_cell.length_c   1.000
_cell.angle_alpha   90.00
_cell.angle_beta   90.00
_cell.angle_gamma   90.00
#
_symmetry.space_group_name_H-M   'P 1'
#
loop_
_entity.id
_entity.type
_entity.pdbx_description
1 polymer ?
#
loop_
_entity_poly.entity_id
_entity_poly.type
_entity_poly.pdbx_seq_one_letter_code
_entity_poly.pdbx_strand_id
1 'polypeptide(L)'
;MNKGLLACFALAVFYTDGEASAQFNDARAYANTPVGVSQIELNYTYVRSNASLDPSLAIAGANLNLNQGTIGYTYYFGVFHRLTWVEAAVPIAGLDGSIAGTNVHGSLSGAGDSSYQVAMLLKGGPALGIEQFASYKPATSLGLSLTITAPTGLYNSDKILNLGSDRWSFKPEIALSHPFGLDQKWELDAYGNASFYTVNTSSSGKEILRQEALPGLEGHVSYSFNERIWASLDTRYSFRATTYVDGISQNNPQQNLIVGSELNVSLSPQNSMTFVFAKAIVHQNGPTATGFSIKYDYTWSWSIRGAKRNRNAH
;
A
#
# COMPACT_ATOMS: atom_id res chain seq x y z
N MET A 1 43.83 19.96 18.80
CA MET A 1 43.55 18.83 17.87
C MET A 1 42.12 18.39 18.14
N ASN A 2 41.19 18.97 17.39
CA ASN A 2 39.78 18.65 17.48
C ASN A 2 39.54 17.33 16.73
N LYS A 3 39.18 16.29 17.46
CA LYS A 3 38.59 15.09 16.84
C LYS A 3 37.16 15.45 16.49
N GLY A 4 36.97 15.70 15.21
CA GLY A 4 35.64 15.98 14.64
C GLY A 4 34.72 14.82 14.92
N LEU A 5 33.55 15.16 15.39
CA LEU A 5 32.35 14.34 15.46
C LEU A 5 32.01 13.85 14.04
N LEU A 6 32.43 12.63 13.70
CA LEU A 6 31.77 11.89 12.63
C LEU A 6 30.49 11.36 13.26
N ALA A 7 29.42 12.14 13.12
CA ALA A 7 28.08 11.62 13.30
C ALA A 7 27.86 10.57 12.20
N CYS A 8 27.89 9.29 12.57
CA CYS A 8 27.44 8.21 11.72
C CYS A 8 25.94 8.38 11.52
N PHE A 9 25.55 8.97 10.40
CA PHE A 9 24.17 9.08 9.97
C PHE A 9 23.78 7.76 9.34
N ALA A 10 22.97 7.02 10.03
CA ALA A 10 22.34 5.82 9.55
C ALA A 10 21.00 6.14 8.94
N LEU A 11 20.85 5.83 7.68
CA LEU A 11 19.61 5.95 6.90
C LEU A 11 19.04 4.55 6.69
N ALA A 12 18.07 4.15 7.46
CA ALA A 12 17.25 3.01 7.11
C ALA A 12 16.09 3.49 6.22
N VAL A 13 15.95 2.89 5.07
CA VAL A 13 15.01 3.30 4.02
C VAL A 13 14.04 2.17 3.70
N PHE A 14 12.81 2.54 3.57
CA PHE A 14 11.68 1.87 2.97
C PHE A 14 10.96 0.80 3.74
N TYR A 15 9.87 1.27 4.31
CA TYR A 15 8.65 0.53 4.45
C TYR A 15 8.03 0.36 3.07
N THR A 16 8.04 -0.85 2.58
CA THR A 16 7.02 -1.32 1.69
C THR A 16 6.03 -2.15 2.49
N ASP A 17 5.27 -1.50 3.38
CA ASP A 17 3.91 -1.93 3.55
C ASP A 17 3.26 -1.61 2.21
N GLY A 18 3.26 -2.36 1.18
CA GLY A 18 2.67 -2.02 -0.08
C GLY A 18 2.46 -0.51 -0.40
N GLU A 19 2.86 0.35 0.46
CA GLU A 19 2.66 1.77 0.58
C GLU A 19 4.02 2.45 0.59
N ALA A 20 4.57 2.72 -0.62
CA ALA A 20 5.45 3.88 -0.71
C ALA A 20 4.68 5.05 -0.07
N SER A 21 5.31 5.85 0.78
CA SER A 21 4.66 6.88 1.64
C SER A 21 3.80 7.92 0.92
N ALA A 22 3.45 7.72 -0.32
CA ALA A 22 2.56 8.51 -1.16
C ALA A 22 1.42 7.68 -1.77
N GLN A 23 1.16 6.45 -1.30
CA GLN A 23 0.06 5.62 -1.79
C GLN A 23 -1.06 5.53 -0.76
N PHE A 24 -2.29 5.47 -1.27
CA PHE A 24 -3.50 5.09 -0.56
C PHE A 24 -3.75 3.60 -0.76
N ASN A 25 -4.60 2.99 0.08
CA ASN A 25 -5.37 1.85 -0.40
C ASN A 25 -6.21 2.34 -1.58
N ASP A 26 -6.48 1.47 -2.54
CA ASP A 26 -7.29 1.86 -3.67
C ASP A 26 -8.72 2.22 -3.24
N ALA A 27 -9.29 3.21 -3.87
CA ALA A 27 -10.73 3.40 -3.83
C ALA A 27 -11.41 2.10 -4.28
N ARG A 28 -12.50 1.72 -3.60
CA ARG A 28 -13.22 0.47 -3.87
C ARG A 28 -12.45 -0.82 -3.58
N ALA A 29 -11.36 -0.78 -2.78
CA ALA A 29 -10.59 -1.97 -2.41
C ALA A 29 -11.43 -3.06 -1.74
N TYR A 30 -12.55 -2.67 -1.10
CA TYR A 30 -13.50 -3.59 -0.47
C TYR A 30 -14.80 -3.78 -1.29
N ALA A 31 -14.76 -3.52 -2.59
CA ALA A 31 -15.86 -3.85 -3.48
C ALA A 31 -16.08 -5.36 -3.55
N ASN A 32 -17.35 -5.80 -3.57
CA ASN A 32 -17.66 -7.22 -3.68
C ASN A 32 -17.22 -7.78 -5.04
N THR A 33 -16.61 -8.96 -5.02
CA THR A 33 -16.03 -9.66 -6.19
C THR A 33 -16.54 -11.10 -6.22
N PRO A 34 -16.71 -11.72 -7.39
CA PRO A 34 -17.12 -13.13 -7.46
C PRO A 34 -16.07 -14.05 -6.83
N VAL A 35 -16.51 -15.10 -6.13
CA VAL A 35 -15.61 -16.14 -5.61
C VAL A 35 -15.11 -17.06 -6.73
N GLY A 36 -13.92 -17.65 -6.53
CA GLY A 36 -13.24 -18.49 -7.52
C GLY A 36 -12.52 -17.67 -8.58
N VAL A 37 -12.35 -16.37 -8.35
CA VAL A 37 -11.58 -15.46 -9.21
C VAL A 37 -10.16 -15.32 -8.66
N SER A 38 -9.21 -15.30 -9.56
CA SER A 38 -7.81 -14.92 -9.32
C SER A 38 -7.51 -13.63 -10.06
N GLN A 39 -6.62 -12.82 -9.50
CA GLN A 39 -6.13 -11.57 -10.09
C GLN A 39 -4.61 -11.51 -10.01
N ILE A 40 -3.98 -11.05 -11.08
CA ILE A 40 -2.60 -10.56 -11.05
C ILE A 40 -2.65 -9.06 -11.24
N GLU A 41 -1.93 -8.35 -10.38
CA GLU A 41 -1.65 -6.93 -10.50
C GLU A 41 -0.19 -6.73 -10.90
N LEU A 42 0.04 -5.86 -11.89
CA LEU A 42 1.33 -5.29 -12.21
C LEU A 42 1.26 -3.78 -11.95
N ASN A 43 2.02 -3.31 -10.98
CA ASN A 43 2.01 -1.92 -10.58
C ASN A 43 3.40 -1.31 -10.79
N TYR A 44 3.46 -0.14 -11.43
CA TYR A 44 4.63 0.72 -11.46
C TYR A 44 4.35 1.99 -10.68
N THR A 45 5.23 2.31 -9.74
CA THR A 45 5.15 3.52 -8.90
C THR A 45 6.42 4.33 -9.03
N TYR A 46 6.26 5.63 -9.24
CA TYR A 46 7.30 6.63 -9.12
C TYR A 46 6.99 7.56 -7.95
N VAL A 47 7.94 7.74 -7.03
CA VAL A 47 7.83 8.68 -5.91
C VAL A 47 9.03 9.59 -5.88
N ARG A 48 8.77 10.89 -5.73
CA ARG A 48 9.77 11.89 -5.41
C ARG A 48 9.50 12.45 -4.02
N SER A 49 10.51 12.47 -3.18
CA SER A 49 10.44 12.99 -1.81
C SER A 49 11.61 13.91 -1.51
N ASN A 50 11.40 14.92 -0.66
CA ASN A 50 12.45 15.84 -0.18
C ASN A 50 12.98 15.48 1.21
N ALA A 51 12.56 14.35 1.77
CA ALA A 51 13.04 13.82 3.03
C ALA A 51 13.09 12.30 2.95
N SER A 52 13.72 11.66 3.91
CA SER A 52 13.64 10.21 4.04
C SER A 52 12.18 9.77 4.03
N LEU A 53 11.89 8.71 3.27
CA LEU A 53 10.58 8.06 3.28
C LEU A 53 10.41 7.20 4.53
N ASP A 54 11.49 6.91 5.25
CA ASP A 54 11.43 6.32 6.60
C ASP A 54 11.25 7.44 7.62
N PRO A 55 10.11 7.45 8.28
CA PRO A 55 9.80 8.42 9.31
C PRO A 55 10.74 8.37 10.52
N SER A 56 11.45 7.26 10.76
CA SER A 56 12.42 7.16 11.85
C SER A 56 13.68 8.00 11.61
N LEU A 57 13.90 8.44 10.36
CA LEU A 57 15.12 9.11 9.93
C LEU A 57 14.82 10.34 9.10
N ALA A 58 14.32 11.40 9.74
CA ALA A 58 14.14 12.69 9.10
C ALA A 58 15.50 13.33 8.79
N ILE A 59 16.01 13.13 7.56
CA ILE A 59 17.17 13.87 7.07
C ILE A 59 16.66 15.10 6.34
N ALA A 60 16.86 16.25 6.97
CA ALA A 60 16.57 17.51 6.30
C ALA A 60 17.44 17.67 5.04
N GLY A 61 16.81 18.02 3.92
CA GLY A 61 17.50 18.24 2.66
C GLY A 61 17.78 16.97 1.83
N ALA A 62 17.28 15.81 2.23
CA ALA A 62 17.33 14.63 1.36
C ALA A 62 16.43 14.82 0.12
N ASN A 63 16.92 14.42 -1.05
CA ASN A 63 16.11 14.28 -2.26
C ASN A 63 16.19 12.82 -2.67
N LEU A 64 15.03 12.17 -2.72
CA LEU A 64 14.90 10.76 -3.04
C LEU A 64 13.97 10.58 -4.24
N ASN A 65 14.37 9.71 -5.16
CA ASN A 65 13.55 9.25 -6.26
C ASN A 65 13.45 7.73 -6.19
N LEU A 66 12.23 7.23 -6.06
CA LEU A 66 11.92 5.80 -6.05
C LEU A 66 11.23 5.45 -7.36
N ASN A 67 11.71 4.40 -8.01
CA ASN A 67 11.05 3.70 -9.10
C ASN A 67 10.78 2.27 -8.63
N GLN A 68 9.52 1.86 -8.54
CA GLN A 68 9.15 0.55 -8.01
C GLN A 68 8.19 -0.16 -8.95
N GLY A 69 8.50 -1.40 -9.29
CA GLY A 69 7.60 -2.35 -9.90
C GLY A 69 7.10 -3.32 -8.84
N THR A 70 5.80 -3.56 -8.74
CA THR A 70 5.21 -4.54 -7.83
C THR A 70 4.43 -5.57 -8.62
N ILE A 71 4.57 -6.85 -8.27
CA ILE A 71 3.75 -7.94 -8.77
C ILE A 71 2.90 -8.43 -7.61
N GLY A 72 1.57 -8.32 -7.75
CA GLY A 72 0.59 -8.79 -6.80
C GLY A 72 -0.20 -9.99 -7.33
N TYR A 73 -0.63 -10.87 -6.43
CA TYR A 73 -1.56 -11.96 -6.73
C TYR A 73 -2.64 -12.00 -5.65
N THR A 74 -3.90 -11.99 -6.08
CA THR A 74 -5.07 -12.08 -5.19
C THR A 74 -5.95 -13.26 -5.59
N TYR A 75 -6.46 -13.98 -4.60
CA TYR A 75 -7.44 -15.04 -4.77
C TYR A 75 -8.68 -14.80 -3.91
N TYR A 76 -9.85 -14.79 -4.56
CA TYR A 76 -11.14 -14.55 -3.94
C TYR A 76 -11.91 -15.85 -3.70
N PHE A 77 -12.36 -16.08 -2.46
CA PHE A 77 -13.07 -17.29 -2.07
C PHE A 77 -14.14 -16.99 -1.01
N GLY A 78 -14.95 -17.98 -0.66
CA GLY A 78 -16.01 -17.83 0.34
C GLY A 78 -15.64 -18.47 1.66
N VAL A 79 -15.81 -17.75 2.78
CA VAL A 79 -15.76 -18.25 4.15
C VAL A 79 -17.04 -17.82 4.87
N PHE A 80 -17.75 -18.75 5.49
CA PHE A 80 -19.04 -18.48 6.17
C PHE A 80 -20.04 -17.67 5.31
N HIS A 81 -20.13 -17.99 4.02
CA HIS A 81 -20.94 -17.27 3.03
C HIS A 81 -20.54 -15.78 2.82
N ARG A 82 -19.34 -15.40 3.19
CA ARG A 82 -18.77 -14.07 3.06
C ARG A 82 -17.63 -14.07 2.06
N LEU A 83 -17.53 -13.02 1.26
CA LEU A 83 -16.35 -12.82 0.41
C LEU A 83 -15.13 -12.67 1.30
N THR A 84 -14.11 -13.45 0.97
CA THR A 84 -12.79 -13.45 1.61
C THR A 84 -11.75 -13.48 0.52
N TRP A 85 -10.61 -12.84 0.72
CA TRP A 85 -9.49 -12.93 -0.20
C TRP A 85 -8.18 -13.00 0.55
N VAL A 86 -7.19 -13.55 -0.13
CA VAL A 86 -5.78 -13.50 0.25
C VAL A 86 -5.01 -12.85 -0.88
N GLU A 87 -4.02 -12.06 -0.51
CA GLU A 87 -3.14 -11.37 -1.44
C GLU A 87 -1.69 -11.55 -1.03
N ALA A 88 -0.80 -11.61 -2.02
CA ALA A 88 0.65 -11.53 -1.83
C ALA A 88 1.23 -10.58 -2.87
N ALA A 89 2.12 -9.70 -2.46
CA ALA A 89 2.79 -8.76 -3.35
C ALA A 89 4.30 -8.70 -3.07
N VAL A 90 5.07 -8.57 -4.15
CA VAL A 90 6.53 -8.48 -4.10
C VAL A 90 6.98 -7.26 -4.91
N PRO A 91 7.59 -6.25 -4.26
CA PRO A 91 8.15 -5.10 -4.94
C PRO A 91 9.60 -5.33 -5.35
N ILE A 92 9.98 -4.74 -6.48
CA ILE A 92 11.36 -4.57 -6.96
C ILE A 92 11.54 -3.09 -7.22
N ALA A 93 12.57 -2.48 -6.65
CA ALA A 93 12.73 -1.05 -6.70
C ALA A 93 14.15 -0.61 -7.05
N GLY A 94 14.22 0.59 -7.63
CA GLY A 94 15.43 1.40 -7.74
C GLY A 94 15.24 2.70 -6.98
N LEU A 95 16.21 3.02 -6.13
CA LEU A 95 16.22 4.21 -5.29
C LEU A 95 17.47 5.02 -5.57
N ASP A 96 17.28 6.30 -5.87
CA ASP A 96 18.34 7.29 -5.99
C ASP A 96 18.17 8.36 -4.92
N GLY A 97 19.25 8.68 -4.21
CA GLY A 97 19.22 9.65 -3.12
C GLY A 97 20.41 10.61 -3.14
N SER A 98 20.17 11.85 -2.70
CA SER A 98 21.20 12.87 -2.49
C SER A 98 20.83 13.74 -1.28
N ILE A 99 21.82 14.37 -0.67
CA ILE A 99 21.62 15.36 0.40
C ILE A 99 22.02 16.73 -0.13
N ALA A 100 21.06 17.66 -0.14
CA ALA A 100 21.26 19.01 -0.65
C ALA A 100 22.39 19.75 0.09
N GLY A 101 23.26 20.44 -0.66
CA GLY A 101 24.40 21.16 -0.10
C GLY A 101 25.60 20.27 0.29
N THR A 102 25.57 18.99 -0.06
CA THR A 102 26.68 18.04 0.17
C THR A 102 27.01 17.28 -1.13
N ASN A 103 28.14 16.55 -1.12
CA ASN A 103 28.49 15.62 -2.20
C ASN A 103 28.01 14.18 -1.92
N VAL A 104 27.05 14.00 -1.00
CA VAL A 104 26.53 12.68 -0.67
C VAL A 104 25.48 12.28 -1.70
N HIS A 105 25.76 11.21 -2.44
CA HIS A 105 24.87 10.58 -3.39
C HIS A 105 24.90 9.07 -3.15
N GLY A 106 23.76 8.42 -3.41
CA GLY A 106 23.67 6.98 -3.34
C GLY A 106 22.58 6.45 -4.25
N SER A 107 22.79 5.27 -4.80
CA SER A 107 21.76 4.52 -5.52
C SER A 107 21.76 3.07 -5.06
N LEU A 108 20.59 2.48 -5.09
CA LEU A 108 20.35 1.08 -4.71
C LEU A 108 19.24 0.51 -5.58
N SER A 109 19.37 -0.74 -5.98
CA SER A 109 18.29 -1.48 -6.65
C SER A 109 18.21 -2.90 -6.13
N GLY A 110 16.99 -3.45 -6.05
CA GLY A 110 16.76 -4.80 -5.54
C GLY A 110 15.30 -5.03 -5.14
N ALA A 111 15.06 -6.13 -4.42
CA ALA A 111 13.75 -6.44 -3.86
C ALA A 111 13.48 -5.56 -2.63
N GLY A 112 12.23 -5.11 -2.49
CA GLY A 112 11.69 -4.58 -1.25
C GLY A 112 11.07 -5.66 -0.38
N ASP A 113 10.46 -5.28 0.74
CA ASP A 113 9.77 -6.20 1.63
C ASP A 113 8.47 -6.72 0.99
N SER A 114 8.23 -8.01 1.05
CA SER A 114 7.00 -8.63 0.54
C SER A 114 5.84 -8.43 1.50
N SER A 115 4.62 -8.28 0.97
CA SER A 115 3.41 -8.11 1.76
C SER A 115 2.41 -9.24 1.50
N TYR A 116 1.64 -9.57 2.53
CA TYR A 116 0.61 -10.61 2.53
C TYR A 116 -0.63 -10.06 3.23
N GLN A 117 -1.78 -10.15 2.57
CA GLN A 117 -3.03 -9.70 3.16
C GLN A 117 -4.04 -10.86 3.23
N VAL A 118 -4.81 -10.89 4.30
CA VAL A 118 -6.09 -11.60 4.38
C VAL A 118 -7.18 -10.61 4.70
N ALA A 119 -8.30 -10.68 3.98
CA ALA A 119 -9.43 -9.79 4.19
C ALA A 119 -10.76 -10.52 4.00
N MET A 120 -11.79 -9.99 4.66
CA MET A 120 -13.16 -10.54 4.63
C MET A 120 -14.18 -9.42 4.70
N LEU A 121 -15.25 -9.51 3.91
CA LEU A 121 -16.43 -8.66 4.06
C LEU A 121 -17.36 -9.25 5.11
N LEU A 122 -17.44 -8.62 6.28
CA LEU A 122 -18.30 -9.06 7.40
C LEU A 122 -19.78 -8.80 7.13
N LYS A 123 -20.10 -7.73 6.37
CA LYS A 123 -21.45 -7.33 5.99
C LYS A 123 -21.44 -6.83 4.55
N GLY A 124 -22.54 -7.00 3.82
CA GLY A 124 -22.72 -6.45 2.46
C GLY A 124 -21.94 -7.17 1.36
N GLY A 125 -21.09 -8.14 1.70
CA GLY A 125 -20.26 -8.89 0.75
C GLY A 125 -20.58 -10.39 0.74
N PRO A 126 -21.70 -10.83 0.13
CA PRO A 126 -21.98 -12.25 0.01
C PRO A 126 -20.97 -12.93 -0.92
N ALA A 127 -20.57 -14.16 -0.57
CA ALA A 127 -19.73 -15.00 -1.43
C ALA A 127 -20.56 -15.56 -2.60
N LEU A 128 -20.54 -14.89 -3.73
CA LEU A 128 -21.31 -15.23 -4.92
C LEU A 128 -20.41 -15.80 -6.03
N GLY A 129 -20.84 -16.89 -6.65
CA GLY A 129 -20.22 -17.34 -7.90
C GLY A 129 -20.48 -16.35 -9.05
N ILE A 130 -19.75 -16.48 -10.15
CA ILE A 130 -19.81 -15.54 -11.30
C ILE A 130 -21.25 -15.39 -11.83
N GLU A 131 -22.00 -16.49 -11.94
CA GLU A 131 -23.37 -16.45 -12.47
C GLU A 131 -24.33 -15.68 -11.53
N GLN A 132 -24.18 -15.87 -10.22
CA GLN A 132 -24.99 -15.18 -9.21
C GLN A 132 -24.57 -13.69 -9.10
N PHE A 133 -23.28 -13.41 -9.28
CA PHE A 133 -22.74 -12.06 -9.22
C PHE A 133 -23.25 -11.16 -10.35
N ALA A 134 -23.63 -11.71 -11.50
CA ALA A 134 -24.20 -10.94 -12.60
C ALA A 134 -25.49 -10.19 -12.24
N SER A 135 -26.21 -10.63 -11.19
CA SER A 135 -27.41 -9.96 -10.67
C SER A 135 -27.18 -9.21 -9.35
N TYR A 136 -25.94 -9.19 -8.85
CA TYR A 136 -25.60 -8.51 -7.61
C TYR A 136 -25.70 -7.00 -7.76
N LYS A 137 -26.29 -6.36 -6.76
CA LYS A 137 -26.32 -4.90 -6.65
C LYS A 137 -25.42 -4.49 -5.49
N PRO A 138 -24.51 -3.54 -5.67
CA PRO A 138 -23.67 -3.02 -4.60
C PRO A 138 -24.52 -2.56 -3.40
N ALA A 139 -24.06 -2.88 -2.22
CA ALA A 139 -24.69 -2.50 -0.95
C ALA A 139 -23.62 -2.03 0.02
N THR A 140 -24.02 -1.31 1.05
CA THR A 140 -23.09 -0.93 2.12
C THR A 140 -22.41 -2.17 2.66
N SER A 141 -21.08 -2.17 2.61
CA SER A 141 -20.24 -3.26 3.10
C SER A 141 -19.38 -2.82 4.27
N LEU A 142 -19.05 -3.79 5.13
CA LEU A 142 -18.09 -3.65 6.22
C LEU A 142 -17.05 -4.76 6.07
N GLY A 143 -15.80 -4.39 5.95
CA GLY A 143 -14.67 -5.30 5.80
C GLY A 143 -13.68 -5.22 6.95
N LEU A 144 -12.94 -6.30 7.14
CA LEU A 144 -11.74 -6.36 7.96
C LEU A 144 -10.60 -6.94 7.15
N SER A 145 -9.40 -6.44 7.37
CA SER A 145 -8.18 -7.07 6.84
C SER A 145 -7.05 -7.06 7.85
N LEU A 146 -6.06 -7.89 7.59
CA LEU A 146 -4.74 -7.86 8.21
C LEU A 146 -3.71 -7.97 7.10
N THR A 147 -2.90 -6.93 6.95
CA THR A 147 -1.71 -6.96 6.09
C THR A 147 -0.48 -7.23 6.94
N ILE A 148 0.36 -8.15 6.51
CA ILE A 148 1.64 -8.52 7.13
C ILE A 148 2.74 -8.22 6.11
N THR A 149 3.71 -7.41 6.50
CA THR A 149 4.92 -7.17 5.70
C THR A 149 6.08 -7.93 6.31
N ALA A 150 6.73 -8.76 5.49
CA ALA A 150 7.87 -9.57 5.90
C ALA A 150 9.18 -8.88 5.51
N PRO A 151 10.22 -8.94 6.36
CA PRO A 151 11.53 -8.32 6.10
C PRO A 151 12.34 -9.13 5.07
N THR A 152 11.89 -9.18 3.83
CA THR A 152 12.48 -9.94 2.72
C THR A 152 13.27 -9.06 1.76
N GLY A 153 13.20 -7.75 1.94
CA GLY A 153 13.84 -6.76 1.09
C GLY A 153 15.34 -6.65 1.33
N LEU A 154 16.00 -6.02 0.39
CA LEU A 154 17.45 -5.78 0.47
C LEU A 154 17.75 -4.79 1.61
N TYR A 155 18.41 -5.29 2.65
CA TYR A 155 18.80 -4.53 3.83
C TYR A 155 20.28 -4.74 4.17
N ASN A 156 20.97 -3.63 4.49
CA ASN A 156 22.34 -3.64 4.99
C ASN A 156 22.49 -2.52 6.03
N SER A 157 22.73 -2.90 7.29
CA SER A 157 22.89 -1.98 8.42
C SER A 157 24.05 -0.98 8.27
N ASP A 158 25.05 -1.28 7.44
CA ASP A 158 26.18 -0.39 7.20
C ASP A 158 25.90 0.66 6.12
N LYS A 159 24.71 0.58 5.48
CA LYS A 159 24.31 1.47 4.39
C LYS A 159 23.18 2.41 4.80
N ILE A 160 23.28 3.60 4.22
CA ILE A 160 22.29 4.66 4.41
C ILE A 160 20.98 4.36 3.66
N LEU A 161 21.06 3.73 2.47
CA LEU A 161 19.91 3.41 1.64
C LEU A 161 19.64 1.91 1.73
N ASN A 162 18.40 1.57 2.03
CA ASN A 162 17.89 0.20 2.06
C ASN A 162 16.53 0.11 1.36
N LEU A 163 16.18 -1.04 0.83
CA LEU A 163 14.87 -1.34 0.22
C LEU A 163 14.02 -2.24 1.12
N GLY A 164 14.61 -2.82 2.16
CA GLY A 164 13.93 -3.56 3.21
C GLY A 164 14.04 -2.85 4.55
N SER A 165 13.18 -3.21 5.49
CA SER A 165 13.08 -2.58 6.81
C SER A 165 13.74 -3.39 7.93
N ASP A 166 14.12 -4.64 7.66
CA ASP A 166 14.65 -5.62 8.63
C ASP A 166 13.75 -5.80 9.87
N ARG A 167 12.44 -5.64 9.68
CA ARG A 167 11.43 -5.85 10.72
C ARG A 167 10.08 -6.25 10.11
N TRP A 168 9.29 -6.99 10.85
CA TRP A 168 7.91 -7.28 10.49
C TRP A 168 7.02 -6.09 10.77
N SER A 169 5.98 -5.91 9.93
CA SER A 169 4.86 -5.03 10.26
C SER A 169 3.52 -5.77 10.16
N PHE A 170 2.55 -5.29 10.92
CA PHE A 170 1.19 -5.82 10.99
C PHE A 170 0.21 -4.65 10.95
N LYS A 171 -0.62 -4.61 9.90
CA LYS A 171 -1.61 -3.55 9.72
C LYS A 171 -3.03 -4.15 9.72
N PRO A 172 -3.71 -4.27 10.87
CA PRO A 172 -5.15 -4.48 10.91
C PRO A 172 -5.88 -3.24 10.37
N GLU A 173 -6.96 -3.47 9.62
CA GLU A 173 -7.79 -2.42 9.04
C GLU A 173 -9.27 -2.78 9.10
N ILE A 174 -10.10 -1.80 9.38
CA ILE A 174 -11.56 -1.83 9.23
C ILE A 174 -11.95 -0.92 8.07
N ALA A 175 -12.83 -1.41 7.20
CA ALA A 175 -13.27 -0.69 6.01
C ALA A 175 -14.78 -0.62 5.93
N LEU A 176 -15.29 0.55 5.59
CA LEU A 176 -16.68 0.80 5.25
C LEU A 176 -16.74 1.28 3.80
N SER A 177 -17.56 0.63 2.96
CA SER A 177 -17.88 1.10 1.62
C SER A 177 -19.39 1.31 1.49
N HIS A 178 -19.80 2.46 0.96
CA HIS A 178 -21.19 2.85 0.87
C HIS A 178 -21.52 3.43 -0.52
N PRO A 179 -22.19 2.66 -1.40
CA PRO A 179 -22.73 3.18 -2.65
C PRO A 179 -23.91 4.10 -2.38
N PHE A 180 -23.97 5.26 -3.04
CA PHE A 180 -25.03 6.25 -2.86
C PHE A 180 -25.41 6.96 -4.17
N GLY A 181 -26.42 7.82 -4.09
CA GLY A 181 -27.00 8.50 -5.25
C GLY A 181 -28.08 7.67 -5.96
N LEU A 182 -28.84 8.32 -6.86
CA LEU A 182 -30.01 7.73 -7.50
C LEU A 182 -29.68 6.45 -8.30
N ASP A 183 -28.52 6.42 -8.95
CA ASP A 183 -28.06 5.29 -9.80
C ASP A 183 -26.92 4.50 -9.16
N GLN A 184 -26.64 4.70 -7.86
CA GLN A 184 -25.49 4.12 -7.15
C GLN A 184 -24.16 4.33 -7.89
N LYS A 185 -24.01 5.45 -8.58
CA LYS A 185 -22.79 5.81 -9.30
C LYS A 185 -21.69 6.35 -8.39
N TRP A 186 -22.08 6.85 -7.23
CA TRP A 186 -21.18 7.33 -6.23
C TRP A 186 -20.87 6.23 -5.22
N GLU A 187 -19.63 6.19 -4.73
CA GLU A 187 -19.23 5.35 -3.63
C GLU A 187 -18.35 6.15 -2.67
N LEU A 188 -18.64 6.01 -1.39
CA LEU A 188 -17.84 6.53 -0.28
C LEU A 188 -17.16 5.36 0.41
N ASP A 189 -15.83 5.40 0.45
CA ASP A 189 -15.03 4.47 1.22
C ASP A 189 -14.38 5.19 2.40
N ALA A 190 -14.35 4.53 3.55
CA ALA A 190 -13.69 5.02 4.76
C ALA A 190 -12.96 3.85 5.43
N TYR A 191 -11.62 3.96 5.57
CA TYR A 191 -10.79 2.92 6.15
C TYR A 191 -10.08 3.46 7.39
N GLY A 192 -10.04 2.64 8.44
CA GLY A 192 -9.31 2.93 9.66
C GLY A 192 -8.32 1.82 9.95
N ASN A 193 -7.05 2.15 10.14
CA ASN A 193 -5.98 1.19 10.33
C ASN A 193 -4.98 1.61 11.41
N ALA A 194 -4.10 0.70 11.79
CA ALA A 194 -2.94 1.02 12.59
C ALA A 194 -1.80 0.04 12.22
N SER A 195 -0.63 0.56 11.91
CA SER A 195 0.56 -0.25 11.66
C SER A 195 1.34 -0.48 12.94
N PHE A 196 1.65 -1.73 13.24
CA PHE A 196 2.47 -2.18 14.37
C PHE A 196 3.75 -2.79 13.83
N TYR A 197 4.85 -2.58 14.53
CA TYR A 197 6.18 -2.95 14.05
C TYR A 197 6.93 -3.78 15.07
N THR A 198 7.67 -4.80 14.63
CA THR A 198 8.65 -5.44 15.48
C THR A 198 9.89 -4.55 15.63
N VAL A 199 10.73 -4.88 16.58
CA VAL A 199 11.99 -4.18 16.80
C VAL A 199 12.95 -4.52 15.67
N ASN A 200 13.63 -3.52 15.09
CA ASN A 200 14.79 -3.73 14.26
C ASN A 200 16.04 -3.68 15.18
N THR A 201 16.75 -4.80 15.28
CA THR A 201 17.96 -4.97 16.13
C THR A 201 19.25 -4.79 15.35
N SER A 202 19.16 -4.55 14.05
CA SER A 202 20.28 -4.38 13.13
C SER A 202 20.29 -3.00 12.50
N SER A 203 19.59 -2.04 13.11
CA SER A 203 19.59 -0.65 12.65
C SER A 203 21.02 -0.13 12.56
N SER A 204 21.23 0.82 11.68
CA SER A 204 22.54 1.38 11.38
C SER A 204 23.41 1.60 12.64
N GLY A 205 24.62 1.06 12.61
CA GLY A 205 25.52 1.10 13.76
C GLY A 205 25.22 0.04 14.84
N LYS A 206 24.31 -0.92 14.59
CA LYS A 206 23.83 -1.95 15.55
C LYS A 206 22.94 -1.38 16.65
N GLU A 207 22.28 -0.27 16.38
CA GLU A 207 21.32 0.34 17.29
C GLU A 207 19.97 -0.41 17.25
N ILE A 208 19.23 -0.33 18.34
CA ILE A 208 17.89 -0.94 18.45
C ILE A 208 16.85 0.11 18.10
N LEU A 209 16.21 -0.04 16.93
CA LEU A 209 15.12 0.84 16.49
C LEU A 209 13.75 0.28 16.90
N ARG A 210 12.97 1.09 17.58
CA ARG A 210 11.56 0.86 17.91
C ARG A 210 10.71 1.99 17.38
N GLN A 211 9.47 1.67 17.02
CA GLN A 211 8.48 2.66 16.57
C GLN A 211 7.15 2.41 17.27
N GLU A 212 6.48 3.48 17.66
CA GLU A 212 5.10 3.44 18.13
C GLU A 212 4.16 2.98 17.01
N ALA A 213 3.01 2.44 17.39
CA ALA A 213 1.97 2.14 16.41
C ALA A 213 1.59 3.42 15.65
N LEU A 214 1.45 3.31 14.32
CA LEU A 214 1.07 4.41 13.45
C LEU A 214 -0.39 4.25 13.02
N PRO A 215 -1.35 4.91 13.68
CA PRO A 215 -2.74 4.91 13.25
C PRO A 215 -2.94 5.72 11.98
N GLY A 216 -3.91 5.30 11.15
CA GLY A 216 -4.28 5.97 9.92
C GLY A 216 -5.77 5.95 9.65
N LEU A 217 -6.25 6.98 8.96
CA LEU A 217 -7.59 7.05 8.39
C LEU A 217 -7.48 7.37 6.91
N GLU A 218 -8.28 6.69 6.08
CA GLU A 218 -8.37 6.93 4.66
C GLU A 218 -9.83 7.19 4.27
N GLY A 219 -10.03 8.03 3.29
CA GLY A 219 -11.34 8.32 2.74
C GLY A 219 -11.27 8.52 1.23
N HIS A 220 -12.20 7.89 0.51
CA HIS A 220 -12.30 7.99 -0.94
C HIS A 220 -13.73 8.31 -1.32
N VAL A 221 -13.89 9.20 -2.28
CA VAL A 221 -15.18 9.46 -2.93
C VAL A 221 -15.01 9.21 -4.41
N SER A 222 -15.65 8.18 -4.92
CA SER A 222 -15.55 7.80 -6.32
C SER A 222 -16.86 7.96 -7.07
N TYR A 223 -16.75 8.19 -8.39
CA TYR A 223 -17.88 8.33 -9.30
C TYR A 223 -17.69 7.46 -10.54
N SER A 224 -18.71 6.65 -10.87
CA SER A 224 -18.77 5.85 -12.09
C SER A 224 -19.38 6.66 -13.21
N PHE A 225 -18.59 7.08 -14.18
CA PHE A 225 -19.06 7.75 -15.40
C PHE A 225 -19.89 6.79 -16.25
N ASN A 226 -19.45 5.54 -16.32
CA ASN A 226 -20.13 4.41 -16.99
C ASN A 226 -19.62 3.09 -16.37
N GLU A 227 -19.99 1.95 -16.94
CA GLU A 227 -19.60 0.61 -16.47
C GLU A 227 -18.09 0.31 -16.58
N ARG A 228 -17.34 1.15 -17.32
CA ARG A 228 -15.91 0.92 -17.60
C ARG A 228 -14.98 1.96 -16.99
N ILE A 229 -15.51 3.13 -16.64
CA ILE A 229 -14.68 4.25 -16.20
C ILE A 229 -15.23 4.81 -14.92
N TRP A 230 -14.39 4.84 -13.90
CA TRP A 230 -14.64 5.58 -12.66
C TRP A 230 -13.40 6.37 -12.25
N ALA A 231 -13.60 7.41 -11.45
CA ALA A 231 -12.52 8.17 -10.84
C ALA A 231 -12.85 8.47 -9.38
N SER A 232 -11.81 8.71 -8.58
CA SER A 232 -11.94 9.09 -7.17
C SER A 232 -11.12 10.32 -6.81
N LEU A 233 -11.52 10.91 -5.68
CA LEU A 233 -10.70 11.81 -4.88
C LEU A 233 -10.41 11.11 -3.56
N ASP A 234 -9.16 11.17 -3.13
CA ASP A 234 -8.62 10.34 -2.09
C ASP A 234 -7.92 11.18 -1.03
N THR A 235 -7.99 10.73 0.21
CA THR A 235 -7.27 11.34 1.32
C THR A 235 -6.82 10.29 2.31
N ARG A 236 -5.60 10.46 2.86
CA ARG A 236 -5.07 9.66 3.96
C ARG A 236 -4.47 10.58 5.00
N TYR A 237 -4.81 10.34 6.24
CA TYR A 237 -4.22 10.99 7.38
C TYR A 237 -3.57 9.97 8.30
N SER A 238 -2.26 10.14 8.54
CA SER A 238 -1.50 9.36 9.51
C SER A 238 -1.33 10.17 10.79
N PHE A 239 -1.68 9.56 11.92
CA PHE A 239 -1.57 10.17 13.24
C PHE A 239 -0.13 10.08 13.75
N ARG A 240 0.12 10.76 14.86
CA ARG A 240 1.46 10.86 15.45
C ARG A 240 1.97 9.49 15.90
N ALA A 241 3.19 9.13 15.49
CA ALA A 241 3.97 8.03 15.99
C ALA A 241 5.42 8.47 16.13
N THR A 242 6.07 8.11 17.23
CA THR A 242 7.46 8.49 17.54
C THR A 242 8.35 7.27 17.39
N THR A 243 9.61 7.48 17.02
CA THR A 243 10.63 6.44 17.01
C THR A 243 11.59 6.57 18.18
N TYR A 244 12.19 5.44 18.57
CA TYR A 244 13.14 5.33 19.67
C TYR A 244 14.36 4.57 19.17
N VAL A 245 15.55 5.12 19.42
CA VAL A 245 16.84 4.47 19.14
C VAL A 245 17.50 4.19 20.49
N ASP A 246 17.83 2.93 20.77
CA ASP A 246 18.34 2.46 22.05
C ASP A 246 17.54 2.91 23.27
N GLY A 247 16.22 2.99 23.08
CA GLY A 247 15.26 3.45 24.09
C GLY A 247 15.16 4.96 24.25
N ILE A 248 15.94 5.74 23.49
CA ILE A 248 15.91 7.21 23.51
C ILE A 248 14.93 7.71 22.45
N SER A 249 13.95 8.51 22.88
CA SER A 249 12.99 9.15 21.95
C SER A 249 13.73 10.07 20.97
N GLN A 250 13.42 9.93 19.68
CA GLN A 250 13.96 10.79 18.63
C GLN A 250 13.21 12.12 18.52
N ASN A 251 12.16 12.34 19.33
CA ASN A 251 11.30 13.53 19.31
C ASN A 251 10.81 13.89 17.88
N ASN A 252 10.51 12.88 17.08
CA ASN A 252 10.11 12.97 15.68
C ASN A 252 8.65 12.51 15.44
N PRO A 253 7.64 13.03 16.17
CA PRO A 253 6.27 12.58 15.96
C PRO A 253 5.86 12.83 14.51
N GLN A 254 5.50 11.74 13.83
CA GLN A 254 5.17 11.76 12.42
C GLN A 254 3.68 12.01 12.23
N GLN A 255 3.36 12.96 11.39
CA GLN A 255 2.00 13.28 11.02
C GLN A 255 1.99 13.65 9.54
N ASN A 256 1.10 13.05 8.78
CA ASN A 256 1.04 13.27 7.34
C ASN A 256 -0.41 13.32 6.86
N LEU A 257 -0.71 14.27 5.97
CA LEU A 257 -1.94 14.32 5.20
C LEU A 257 -1.58 14.23 3.72
N ILE A 258 -2.05 13.16 3.09
CA ILE A 258 -1.89 12.91 1.67
C ILE A 258 -3.24 13.13 1.01
N VAL A 259 -3.24 13.76 -0.16
CA VAL A 259 -4.39 13.85 -1.05
C VAL A 259 -4.03 13.27 -2.40
N GLY A 260 -5.03 12.72 -3.09
CA GLY A 260 -4.81 12.09 -4.37
C GLY A 260 -6.06 11.94 -5.21
N SER A 261 -5.90 11.24 -6.29
CA SER A 261 -6.96 10.88 -7.21
C SER A 261 -6.62 9.60 -7.96
N GLU A 262 -7.65 8.84 -8.29
CA GLU A 262 -7.54 7.65 -9.13
C GLU A 262 -8.42 7.79 -10.36
N LEU A 263 -8.00 7.18 -11.46
CA LEU A 263 -8.78 6.95 -12.67
C LEU A 263 -8.63 5.50 -13.06
N ASN A 264 -9.72 4.75 -13.01
CA ASN A 264 -9.77 3.36 -13.47
C ASN A 264 -10.48 3.25 -14.81
N VAL A 265 -9.90 2.45 -15.69
CA VAL A 265 -10.44 2.14 -17.02
C VAL A 265 -10.45 0.62 -17.22
N SER A 266 -11.65 0.03 -17.24
CA SER A 266 -11.84 -1.38 -17.60
C SER A 266 -11.74 -1.54 -19.12
N LEU A 267 -10.63 -2.14 -19.56
CA LEU A 267 -10.35 -2.40 -20.99
C LEU A 267 -11.19 -3.57 -21.50
N SER A 268 -11.47 -4.54 -20.66
CA SER A 268 -12.33 -5.70 -20.90
C SER A 268 -12.88 -6.22 -19.55
N PRO A 269 -13.78 -7.21 -19.53
CA PRO A 269 -14.23 -7.82 -18.28
C PRO A 269 -13.11 -8.44 -17.43
N GLN A 270 -11.93 -8.72 -18.01
CA GLN A 270 -10.79 -9.31 -17.34
C GLN A 270 -9.63 -8.34 -17.11
N ASN A 271 -9.64 -7.19 -17.78
CA ASN A 271 -8.48 -6.29 -17.79
C ASN A 271 -8.86 -4.88 -17.38
N SER A 272 -8.13 -4.30 -16.46
CA SER A 272 -8.27 -2.90 -16.09
C SER A 272 -6.93 -2.20 -15.95
N MET A 273 -6.95 -0.89 -16.07
CA MET A 273 -5.83 -0.01 -15.76
C MET A 273 -6.29 1.05 -14.78
N THR A 274 -5.47 1.29 -13.76
CA THR A 274 -5.68 2.36 -12.78
C THR A 274 -4.49 3.30 -12.80
N PHE A 275 -4.77 4.60 -12.88
CA PHE A 275 -3.79 5.66 -12.79
C PHE A 275 -4.01 6.37 -11.46
N VAL A 276 -2.96 6.48 -10.66
CA VAL A 276 -3.02 7.07 -9.32
C VAL A 276 -2.06 8.25 -9.26
N PHE A 277 -2.53 9.36 -8.69
CA PHE A 277 -1.68 10.48 -8.31
C PHE A 277 -1.89 10.77 -6.83
N ALA A 278 -0.79 11.00 -6.10
CA ALA A 278 -0.84 11.30 -4.67
C ALA A 278 0.21 12.34 -4.29
N LYS A 279 -0.13 13.20 -3.33
CA LYS A 279 0.78 14.23 -2.82
C LYS A 279 0.57 14.46 -1.32
N ALA A 280 1.65 14.45 -0.56
CA ALA A 280 1.64 14.91 0.82
C ALA A 280 1.51 16.44 0.86
N ILE A 281 0.46 16.95 1.51
CA ILE A 281 0.15 18.38 1.62
C ILE A 281 0.38 18.95 3.02
N VAL A 282 0.31 18.11 4.05
CA VAL A 282 0.69 18.44 5.43
C VAL A 282 1.66 17.36 5.91
N HIS A 283 2.76 17.79 6.47
CA HIS A 283 3.78 16.90 7.00
C HIS A 283 4.42 17.53 8.24
N GLN A 284 4.47 16.79 9.32
CA GLN A 284 5.27 17.12 10.49
C GLN A 284 6.26 15.98 10.69
N ASN A 285 7.55 16.26 10.59
CA ASN A 285 8.66 15.29 10.64
C ASN A 285 8.54 14.14 9.62
N GLY A 286 7.73 14.31 8.58
CA GLY A 286 7.51 13.37 7.51
C GLY A 286 7.91 13.95 6.13
N PRO A 287 7.98 13.12 5.10
CA PRO A 287 8.37 13.54 3.75
C PRO A 287 7.30 14.39 3.07
N THR A 288 7.71 15.41 2.31
CA THR A 288 6.88 15.92 1.21
C THR A 288 7.03 14.97 0.04
N ALA A 289 6.15 14.02 -0.10
CA ALA A 289 6.19 13.07 -1.18
C ALA A 289 5.17 13.44 -2.26
N THR A 290 5.55 13.24 -3.52
CA THR A 290 4.63 13.24 -4.66
C THR A 290 4.85 11.93 -5.40
N GLY A 291 3.77 11.20 -5.63
CA GLY A 291 3.79 9.89 -6.27
C GLY A 291 2.83 9.81 -7.45
N PHE A 292 3.19 8.96 -8.38
CA PHE A 292 2.35 8.55 -9.49
C PHE A 292 2.47 7.04 -9.68
N SER A 293 1.34 6.35 -9.91
CA SER A 293 1.33 4.91 -10.16
C SER A 293 0.47 4.58 -11.38
N ILE A 294 0.86 3.51 -12.06
CA ILE A 294 0.06 2.86 -13.10
C ILE A 294 -0.06 1.39 -12.68
N LYS A 295 -1.29 0.93 -12.53
CA LYS A 295 -1.63 -0.47 -12.21
C LYS A 295 -2.30 -1.11 -13.41
N TYR A 296 -1.98 -2.35 -13.66
CA TYR A 296 -2.67 -3.19 -14.63
C TYR A 296 -3.11 -4.46 -13.94
N ASP A 297 -4.41 -4.74 -14.00
CA ASP A 297 -5.04 -5.91 -13.42
C ASP A 297 -5.49 -6.87 -14.50
N TYR A 298 -5.18 -8.15 -14.32
CA TYR A 298 -5.73 -9.24 -15.09
C TYR A 298 -6.45 -10.23 -14.17
N THR A 299 -7.75 -10.44 -14.40
CA THR A 299 -8.59 -11.34 -13.62
C THR A 299 -9.02 -12.54 -14.44
N TRP A 300 -9.06 -13.73 -13.82
CA TRP A 300 -9.56 -14.95 -14.43
C TRP A 300 -10.24 -15.85 -13.42
N SER A 301 -11.05 -16.79 -13.91
CA SER A 301 -11.67 -17.81 -13.09
C SER A 301 -11.39 -19.20 -13.67
N TRP A 302 -11.06 -20.12 -12.80
CA TRP A 302 -10.83 -21.52 -13.18
C TRP A 302 -12.14 -22.27 -13.49
N SER A 303 -13.28 -21.83 -12.95
CA SER A 303 -14.60 -22.45 -13.14
C SER A 303 -15.09 -22.41 -14.58
N ILE A 304 -14.72 -21.39 -15.36
CA ILE A 304 -15.13 -21.23 -16.77
C ILE A 304 -14.49 -22.33 -17.67
N ARG A 305 -13.29 -22.81 -17.31
CA ARG A 305 -12.62 -23.88 -18.08
C ARG A 305 -13.23 -25.26 -17.83
N GLY A 306 -13.77 -25.53 -16.64
CA GLY A 306 -14.42 -26.80 -16.30
C GLY A 306 -15.79 -26.97 -16.96
N ALA A 307 -16.59 -25.91 -17.05
CA ALA A 307 -17.93 -25.95 -17.64
C ALA A 307 -17.92 -26.19 -19.16
N LYS A 308 -16.93 -25.67 -19.89
CA LYS A 308 -16.77 -25.95 -21.33
C LYS A 308 -16.32 -27.40 -21.62
N ARG A 309 -15.58 -28.03 -20.74
CA ARG A 309 -15.07 -29.38 -20.92
C ARG A 309 -16.17 -30.45 -20.73
N ASN A 310 -17.16 -30.18 -19.86
CA ASN A 310 -18.28 -31.11 -19.64
C ASN A 310 -19.43 -30.96 -20.67
N ARG A 311 -19.52 -29.85 -21.44
CA ARG A 311 -20.52 -29.70 -22.50
C ARG A 311 -20.14 -30.43 -23.80
N ASN A 312 -18.89 -30.86 -23.97
CA ASN A 312 -18.42 -31.59 -25.14
C ASN A 312 -18.25 -33.10 -24.88
N ALA A 313 -18.76 -33.61 -23.73
CA ALA A 313 -18.67 -35.00 -23.32
C ALA A 313 -20.04 -35.73 -23.28
N HIS A 314 -21.03 -35.24 -24.06
CA HIS A 314 -22.30 -35.95 -24.33
C HIS A 314 -22.60 -35.96 -25.82
#